data_7ae9c1c47ea9dad567164476f4dfcbce
#
_entry.id   7ae9c1c47ea9dad567164476f4dfcbce
#
_cell.length_a   1.000
_cell.length_b   1.000
_cell.length_c   1.000
_cell.angle_alpha   90.00
_cell.angle_beta   90.00
_cell.angle_gamma   90.00
#
_symmetry.space_group_name_H-M   'P 1'
#
loop_
_entity.id
_entity.type
_entity.pdbx_description
1 polymer ?
#
loop_
_entity_poly.entity_id
_entity_poly.type
_entity_poly.pdbx_seq_one_letter_code
_entity_poly.pdbx_strand_id
1 'polypeptide(L)'
;MVGLKGELYTHRMARYFDIHPDNPQRRSIIQVADIVREGGVIAYPTDSCYALGCQLGNRDGMARIRSIRGLDDRHHLTLVCQDFAQLGQFVFVPNPVFRAIKAATPGSYTFILPATKEVPRILQDRKSVV
;
A
#
# COMPACT_ATOMS: atom_id res chain seq x y z
N MET A 1 -23.21 -21.17 30.16
CA MET A 1 -22.00 -20.46 30.65
C MET A 1 -21.08 -20.21 29.46
N VAL A 2 -21.25 -19.06 28.81
CA VAL A 2 -20.51 -18.69 27.58
C VAL A 2 -19.36 -17.80 28.02
N GLY A 3 -18.14 -18.33 27.89
CA GLY A 3 -16.91 -17.60 28.21
C GLY A 3 -16.62 -16.54 27.14
N LEU A 4 -16.84 -15.29 27.46
CA LEU A 4 -16.32 -14.15 26.71
C LEU A 4 -14.79 -14.12 26.85
N LYS A 5 -14.07 -14.54 25.80
CA LYS A 5 -12.67 -14.18 25.65
C LYS A 5 -12.61 -12.67 25.42
N GLY A 6 -12.30 -11.94 26.49
CA GLY A 6 -11.98 -10.53 26.40
C GLY A 6 -10.69 -10.35 25.63
N GLU A 7 -10.77 -9.97 24.36
CA GLU A 7 -9.66 -9.38 23.66
C GLU A 7 -9.37 -8.04 24.32
N LEU A 8 -8.28 -7.99 25.05
CA LEU A 8 -7.67 -6.75 25.53
C LEU A 8 -7.26 -5.94 24.30
N TYR A 9 -8.17 -5.10 23.81
CA TYR A 9 -7.81 -4.00 22.93
C TYR A 9 -6.89 -3.06 23.70
N THR A 10 -5.59 -3.34 23.69
CA THR A 10 -4.62 -2.32 24.04
C THR A 10 -4.77 -1.22 23.01
N HIS A 11 -5.36 -0.10 23.40
CA HIS A 11 -5.39 1.14 22.65
C HIS A 11 -3.93 1.60 22.45
N ARG A 12 -3.23 1.02 21.48
CA ARG A 12 -1.98 1.58 21.00
C ARG A 12 -2.37 2.82 20.20
N MET A 13 -2.15 3.97 20.80
CA MET A 13 -2.28 5.24 20.10
C MET A 13 -1.36 5.22 18.89
N ALA A 14 -1.86 5.74 17.77
CA ALA A 14 -1.05 5.88 16.56
C ALA A 14 0.17 6.77 16.86
N ARG A 15 1.34 6.37 16.36
CA ARG A 15 2.55 7.20 16.46
C ARG A 15 2.52 8.23 15.34
N TYR A 16 2.76 9.47 15.65
CA TYR A 16 2.92 10.55 14.69
C TYR A 16 4.40 10.78 14.42
N PHE A 17 4.74 10.95 13.13
CA PHE A 17 6.08 11.29 12.67
C PHE A 17 6.00 12.61 11.90
N ASP A 18 6.64 13.63 12.41
CA ASP A 18 6.84 14.88 11.68
C ASP A 18 8.07 14.72 10.79
N ILE A 19 7.82 14.61 9.47
CA ILE A 19 8.84 14.35 8.47
C ILE A 19 8.89 15.55 7.52
N HIS A 20 10.08 16.18 7.44
CA HIS A 20 10.29 17.32 6.57
C HIS A 20 10.14 16.91 5.09
N PRO A 21 9.31 17.60 4.29
CA PRO A 21 9.00 17.17 2.92
C PRO A 21 10.20 17.19 1.98
N ASP A 22 11.06 18.21 2.08
CA ASP A 22 12.22 18.37 1.18
C ASP A 22 13.51 17.74 1.72
N ASN A 23 13.57 17.51 3.04
CA ASN A 23 14.75 16.90 3.68
C ASN A 23 14.30 15.93 4.79
N PRO A 24 13.77 14.77 4.41
CA PRO A 24 13.23 13.80 5.36
C PRO A 24 14.33 13.25 6.26
N GLN A 25 14.07 13.23 7.57
CA GLN A 25 15.00 12.70 8.56
C GLN A 25 15.13 11.19 8.40
N ARG A 26 16.33 10.72 8.06
CA ARG A 26 16.62 9.30 7.82
C ARG A 26 16.17 8.40 8.96
N ARG A 27 16.35 8.83 10.21
CA ARG A 27 15.94 8.07 11.40
C ARG A 27 14.43 7.83 11.43
N SER A 28 13.63 8.86 11.15
CA SER A 28 12.17 8.76 11.10
C SER A 28 11.70 7.83 9.99
N ILE A 29 12.31 7.93 8.81
CA ILE A 29 12.01 7.04 7.68
C ILE A 29 12.31 5.57 8.03
N ILE A 30 13.44 5.28 8.67
CA ILE A 30 13.78 3.91 9.09
C ILE A 30 12.74 3.39 10.09
N GLN A 31 12.36 4.17 11.10
CA GLN A 31 11.35 3.77 12.09
C GLN A 31 9.98 3.48 11.44
N VAL A 32 9.55 4.31 10.48
CA VAL A 32 8.31 4.08 9.72
C VAL A 32 8.42 2.80 8.88
N ALA A 33 9.56 2.59 8.21
CA ALA A 33 9.79 1.37 7.44
C ALA A 33 9.76 0.11 8.31
N ASP A 34 10.31 0.16 9.51
CA ASP A 34 10.29 -0.96 10.46
C ASP A 34 8.86 -1.26 10.93
N ILE A 35 8.06 -0.23 11.22
CA ILE A 35 6.63 -0.40 11.54
C ILE A 35 5.89 -1.15 10.41
N VAL A 36 6.15 -0.78 9.16
CA VAL A 36 5.54 -1.45 8.00
C VAL A 36 6.02 -2.90 7.87
N ARG A 37 7.32 -3.17 8.04
CA ARG A 37 7.90 -4.52 8.01
C ARG A 37 7.36 -5.42 9.11
N GLU A 38 7.08 -4.84 10.29
CA GLU A 38 6.47 -5.53 11.43
C GLU A 38 4.96 -5.75 11.28
N GLY A 39 4.40 -5.41 10.13
CA GLY A 39 2.98 -5.62 9.81
C GLY A 39 2.07 -4.45 10.16
N GLY A 40 2.64 -3.29 10.49
CA GLY A 40 1.88 -2.08 10.78
C GLY A 40 1.20 -1.48 9.55
N VAL A 41 0.19 -0.65 9.82
CA VAL A 41 -0.48 0.21 8.82
C VAL A 41 -0.03 1.65 9.06
N ILE A 42 0.30 2.35 7.99
CA ILE A 42 0.69 3.75 8.03
C ILE A 42 -0.31 4.62 7.27
N ALA A 43 -0.45 5.88 7.71
CA ALA A 43 -1.07 6.94 6.93
C ALA A 43 0.03 7.87 6.42
N TYR A 44 0.04 8.17 5.13
CA TYR A 44 1.05 9.02 4.51
C TYR A 44 0.43 9.99 3.51
N PRO A 45 1.01 11.18 3.35
CA PRO A 45 0.51 12.17 2.39
C PRO A 45 0.79 11.73 0.96
N THR A 46 -0.14 12.04 0.07
CA THR A 46 0.03 11.94 -1.38
C THR A 46 -0.21 13.31 -2.02
N ASP A 47 -0.14 13.39 -3.34
CA ASP A 47 -0.43 14.59 -4.12
C ASP A 47 -1.89 15.05 -4.04
N SER A 48 -2.82 14.17 -3.66
CA SER A 48 -4.25 14.48 -3.56
C SER A 48 -4.77 14.51 -2.12
N CYS A 49 -4.43 13.49 -1.33
CA CYS A 49 -4.92 13.33 0.04
C CYS A 49 -4.00 12.37 0.83
N TYR A 50 -4.34 12.08 2.08
CA TYR A 50 -3.68 11.02 2.83
C TYR A 50 -4.14 9.64 2.36
N ALA A 51 -3.19 8.74 2.17
CA ALA A 51 -3.43 7.33 1.89
C ALA A 51 -3.08 6.44 3.08
N LEU A 52 -3.70 5.27 3.14
CA LEU A 52 -3.32 4.21 4.07
C LEU A 52 -2.50 3.15 3.32
N GLY A 53 -1.43 2.69 3.93
CA GLY A 53 -0.56 1.67 3.35
C GLY A 53 -0.10 0.63 4.35
N CYS A 54 0.19 -0.56 3.85
CA CYS A 54 0.82 -1.65 4.59
C CYS A 54 1.77 -2.41 3.67
N GLN A 55 2.55 -3.33 4.22
CA GLN A 55 3.43 -4.18 3.43
C GLN A 55 2.65 -5.04 2.46
N LEU A 56 3.18 -5.21 1.24
CA LEU A 56 2.63 -6.11 0.23
C LEU A 56 2.52 -7.55 0.79
N GLY A 57 1.37 -8.18 0.61
CA GLY A 57 1.09 -9.52 1.13
C GLY A 57 0.64 -9.58 2.59
N ASN A 58 0.65 -8.48 3.32
CA ASN A 58 0.15 -8.41 4.68
C ASN A 58 -1.39 -8.40 4.70
N ARG A 59 -1.98 -9.59 4.88
CA ARG A 59 -3.45 -9.78 4.88
C ARG A 59 -4.14 -9.01 6.01
N ASP A 60 -3.56 -9.02 7.19
CA ASP A 60 -4.12 -8.34 8.37
C ASP A 60 -4.07 -6.84 8.21
N GLY A 61 -2.97 -6.30 7.66
CA GLY A 61 -2.85 -4.90 7.31
C GLY A 61 -3.88 -4.46 6.28
N MET A 62 -4.10 -5.25 5.22
CA MET A 62 -5.12 -4.97 4.21
C MET A 62 -6.53 -5.04 4.76
N ALA A 63 -6.84 -6.03 5.60
CA ALA A 63 -8.14 -6.14 6.28
C ALA A 63 -8.38 -4.93 7.18
N ARG A 64 -7.35 -4.49 7.91
CA ARG A 64 -7.43 -3.29 8.76
C ARG A 64 -7.67 -2.02 7.95
N ILE A 65 -6.99 -1.84 6.81
CA ILE A 65 -7.23 -0.70 5.91
C ILE A 65 -8.67 -0.69 5.42
N ARG A 66 -9.20 -1.84 4.96
CA ARG A 66 -10.60 -1.95 4.53
C ARG A 66 -11.56 -1.61 5.67
N SER A 67 -11.33 -2.13 6.87
CA SER A 67 -12.14 -1.83 8.05
C SER A 67 -12.14 -0.34 8.40
N ILE A 68 -10.97 0.32 8.42
CA ILE A 68 -10.85 1.75 8.72
C ILE A 68 -11.63 2.58 7.69
N ARG A 69 -11.59 2.19 6.42
CA ARG A 69 -12.23 2.91 5.32
C ARG A 69 -13.68 2.49 5.05
N GLY A 70 -14.20 1.47 5.75
CA GLY A 70 -15.52 0.92 5.49
C GLY A 70 -15.67 0.30 4.10
N LEU A 71 -14.59 -0.31 3.57
CA LEU A 71 -14.57 -0.91 2.24
C LEU A 71 -14.92 -2.40 2.33
N ASP A 72 -15.61 -2.90 1.31
CA ASP A 72 -15.85 -4.34 1.16
C ASP A 72 -14.61 -5.09 0.64
N ASP A 73 -14.67 -6.42 0.63
CA ASP A 73 -13.57 -7.28 0.17
C ASP A 73 -13.32 -7.20 -1.34
N ARG A 74 -14.25 -6.63 -2.10
CA ARG A 74 -14.15 -6.45 -3.55
C ARG A 74 -13.43 -5.16 -3.93
N HIS A 75 -13.20 -4.27 -2.97
CA HIS A 75 -12.50 -3.02 -3.23
C HIS A 75 -11.04 -3.28 -3.53
N HIS A 76 -10.57 -2.80 -4.68
CA HIS A 76 -9.19 -2.94 -5.11
C HIS A 76 -8.29 -1.99 -4.35
N LEU A 77 -7.12 -2.50 -3.96
CA LEU A 77 -6.05 -1.70 -3.36
C LEU A 77 -4.96 -1.48 -4.42
N THR A 78 -4.39 -0.28 -4.42
CA THR A 78 -3.34 0.10 -5.36
C THR A 78 -1.96 -0.34 -4.83
N LEU A 79 -1.13 -0.89 -5.71
CA LEU A 79 0.26 -1.20 -5.43
C LEU A 79 1.12 0.04 -5.67
N VAL A 80 1.96 0.39 -4.70
CA VAL A 80 2.95 1.46 -4.83
C VAL A 80 4.31 0.85 -5.13
N CYS A 81 4.92 1.25 -6.25
CA CYS A 81 6.25 0.80 -6.66
C CYS A 81 7.28 1.93 -6.51
N GLN A 82 8.48 1.58 -6.10
CA GLN A 82 9.57 2.53 -5.93
C GLN A 82 10.07 3.07 -7.28
N ASP A 83 10.14 2.20 -8.29
CA ASP A 83 10.68 2.50 -9.61
C ASP A 83 10.10 1.58 -10.70
N PHE A 84 10.49 1.83 -11.94
CA PHE A 84 10.06 1.04 -13.08
C PHE A 84 10.61 -0.40 -13.09
N ALA A 85 11.75 -0.64 -12.46
CA ALA A 85 12.31 -1.98 -12.37
C ALA A 85 11.43 -2.86 -11.45
N GLN A 86 11.01 -2.30 -10.32
CA GLN A 86 10.06 -2.95 -9.42
C GLN A 86 8.68 -3.12 -10.07
N LEU A 87 8.19 -2.12 -10.80
CA LEU A 87 6.94 -2.20 -11.54
C LEU A 87 6.94 -3.40 -12.50
N GLY A 88 8.04 -3.60 -13.25
CA GLY A 88 8.20 -4.70 -14.21
C GLY A 88 8.19 -6.11 -13.59
N GLN A 89 8.36 -6.24 -12.28
CA GLN A 89 8.20 -7.52 -11.57
C GLN A 89 6.72 -7.87 -11.37
N PHE A 90 5.88 -6.87 -11.17
CA PHE A 90 4.48 -7.06 -10.80
C PHE A 90 3.51 -6.99 -11.98
N VAL A 91 3.88 -6.31 -13.06
CA VAL A 91 3.00 -6.12 -14.21
C VAL A 91 3.71 -6.39 -15.54
N PHE A 92 2.93 -6.81 -16.51
CA PHE A 92 3.41 -6.94 -17.89
C PHE A 92 3.29 -5.58 -18.60
N VAL A 93 4.42 -4.97 -18.96
CA VAL A 93 4.46 -3.63 -19.55
C VAL A 93 5.10 -3.68 -20.95
N PRO A 94 4.32 -3.73 -22.03
CA PRO A 94 4.85 -3.59 -23.39
C PRO A 94 5.54 -2.24 -23.62
N ASN A 95 6.52 -2.20 -24.53
CA ASN A 95 7.30 -0.99 -24.79
C ASN A 95 6.48 0.30 -25.05
N PRO A 96 5.37 0.27 -25.84
CA PRO A 96 4.54 1.46 -26.02
C PRO A 96 3.91 1.94 -24.71
N VAL A 97 3.41 1.00 -23.89
CA VAL A 97 2.80 1.30 -22.58
C VAL A 97 3.85 1.84 -21.63
N PHE A 98 5.05 1.24 -21.58
CA PHE A 98 6.16 1.75 -20.78
C PHE A 98 6.50 3.21 -21.10
N ARG A 99 6.60 3.55 -22.40
CA ARG A 99 6.87 4.92 -22.85
C ARG A 99 5.77 5.88 -22.41
N ALA A 100 4.51 5.49 -22.51
CA ALA A 100 3.38 6.30 -22.07
C ALA A 100 3.40 6.55 -20.56
N ILE A 101 3.63 5.50 -19.75
CA ILE A 101 3.75 5.63 -18.30
C ILE A 101 4.93 6.53 -17.94
N LYS A 102 6.08 6.32 -18.57
CA LYS A 102 7.28 7.14 -18.33
C LYS A 102 7.07 8.61 -18.66
N ALA A 103 6.32 8.92 -19.70
CA ALA A 103 5.99 10.28 -20.06
C ALA A 103 5.00 10.96 -19.09
N ALA A 104 4.14 10.17 -18.44
CA ALA A 104 3.15 10.66 -17.48
C ALA A 104 3.68 10.67 -16.02
N THR A 105 4.85 10.12 -15.75
CA THR A 105 5.45 10.06 -14.41
C THR A 105 6.72 10.93 -14.32
N PRO A 106 6.91 11.68 -13.22
CA PRO A 106 6.00 11.79 -12.06
C PRO A 106 4.71 12.55 -12.39
N GLY A 107 3.60 12.16 -11.76
CA GLY A 107 2.29 12.79 -11.97
C GLY A 107 1.19 12.12 -11.17
N SER A 108 0.04 12.76 -11.09
CA SER A 108 -1.13 12.34 -10.32
C SER A 108 -1.94 11.27 -11.05
N TYR A 109 -1.31 10.16 -11.44
CA TYR A 109 -1.95 9.09 -12.18
C TYR A 109 -1.85 7.75 -11.45
N THR A 110 -2.92 6.98 -11.50
CA THR A 110 -2.94 5.56 -11.18
C THR A 110 -3.12 4.78 -12.48
N PHE A 111 -2.24 3.83 -12.74
CA PHE A 111 -2.28 3.02 -13.97
C PHE A 111 -2.91 1.67 -13.68
N ILE A 112 -3.70 1.18 -14.62
CA ILE A 112 -4.34 -0.12 -14.59
C ILE A 112 -3.62 -1.01 -15.61
N LEU A 113 -2.89 -2.04 -15.12
CA LEU A 113 -2.01 -2.86 -15.93
C LEU A 113 -2.22 -4.35 -15.67
N PRO A 114 -1.98 -5.24 -16.65
CA PRO A 114 -2.06 -6.68 -16.45
C PRO A 114 -1.04 -7.16 -15.41
N ALA A 115 -1.52 -7.81 -14.35
CA ALA A 115 -0.68 -8.32 -13.28
C ALA A 115 0.09 -9.59 -13.69
N THR A 116 1.34 -9.72 -13.23
CA THR A 116 2.10 -10.97 -13.29
C THR A 116 1.69 -11.91 -12.15
N LYS A 117 2.24 -13.12 -12.13
CA LYS A 117 2.04 -14.11 -11.06
C LYS A 117 2.67 -13.69 -9.73
N GLU A 118 3.58 -12.72 -9.75
CA GLU A 118 4.27 -12.20 -8.56
C GLU A 118 3.37 -11.33 -7.68
N VAL A 119 2.28 -10.78 -8.25
CA VAL A 119 1.29 -10.04 -7.46
C VAL A 119 0.50 -11.03 -6.59
N PRO A 120 0.43 -10.83 -5.27
CA PRO A 120 -0.36 -11.68 -4.40
C PRO A 120 -1.82 -11.81 -4.85
N ARG A 121 -2.36 -13.02 -4.84
CA ARG A 121 -3.74 -13.30 -5.33
C ARG A 121 -4.82 -12.46 -4.64
N ILE A 122 -4.57 -12.01 -3.42
CA ILE A 122 -5.50 -11.14 -2.68
C ILE A 122 -5.65 -9.74 -3.29
N LEU A 123 -4.67 -9.31 -4.12
CA LEU A 123 -4.69 -8.05 -4.85
C LEU A 123 -5.13 -8.24 -6.32
N GLN A 124 -5.17 -9.49 -6.80
CA GLN A 124 -5.60 -9.81 -8.16
C GLN A 124 -7.12 -9.95 -8.19
N ASP A 125 -7.80 -9.19 -9.03
CA ASP A 125 -9.15 -9.53 -9.43
C ASP A 125 -9.12 -10.64 -10.51
N ARG A 126 -10.24 -11.38 -10.65
CA ARG A 126 -10.38 -12.42 -11.69
C ARG A 126 -10.19 -11.92 -13.14
N LYS A 127 -10.19 -10.60 -13.36
CA LYS A 127 -10.16 -9.96 -14.68
C LYS A 127 -9.06 -8.92 -14.89
N SER A 128 -8.07 -8.81 -14.04
CA SER A 128 -7.00 -7.82 -14.11
C SER A 128 -6.82 -7.03 -12.84
N VAL A 129 -5.72 -6.53 -12.56
CA VAL A 129 -5.31 -5.15 -12.72
C VAL A 129 -4.82 -4.56 -11.42
N VAL A 130 -3.60 -4.32 -11.38
CA VAL A 130 -2.97 -3.40 -10.43
C VAL A 130 -2.84 -2.04 -11.10
#